data_c530373aecdc3dbf7461f7f13946017e
#
_entry.id   c530373aecdc3dbf7461f7f13946017e
#
_cell.length_a   1.000
_cell.length_b   1.000
_cell.length_c   1.000
_cell.angle_alpha   90.00
_cell.angle_beta   90.00
_cell.angle_gamma   90.00
#
_symmetry.space_group_name_H-M   'P 1'
#
loop_
_entity.id
_entity.type
_entity.pdbx_description
1 polymer ?
#
loop_
_entity_poly.entity_id
_entity_poly.type
_entity_poly.pdbx_seq_one_letter_code
_entity_poly.pdbx_strand_id
1 'polypeptide(L)'
;MICLTVSIALFTSCSATTFDSTITTPMTPEQTVPAPTPTGTLNELMPQLVSVMTTLSSYIGPNKSGKTQSGKTEQLDLINALWSAIETDLIITDPSTAESLGRMVDLSAIAVTANRPADADKAAKFAGQVVTYFLNK
;
A
#
# COMPACT_ATOMS: atom_id res chain seq x y z
N MET A 1 -62.38 -22.14 -35.25
CA MET A 1 -60.99 -21.99 -35.69
C MET A 1 -60.68 -20.52 -35.72
N ILE A 2 -60.03 -20.01 -34.69
CA ILE A 2 -59.72 -18.57 -34.51
C ILE A 2 -58.21 -18.47 -34.52
N CYS A 3 -57.67 -17.87 -35.60
CA CYS A 3 -56.25 -17.54 -35.70
C CYS A 3 -55.99 -16.22 -34.96
N LEU A 4 -55.18 -16.26 -33.94
CA LEU A 4 -54.72 -15.10 -33.21
C LEU A 4 -53.32 -14.77 -33.71
N THR A 5 -53.17 -13.70 -34.48
CA THR A 5 -51.90 -13.18 -34.93
C THR A 5 -51.39 -12.18 -33.87
N VAL A 6 -50.28 -12.52 -33.22
CA VAL A 6 -49.57 -11.64 -32.29
C VAL A 6 -48.54 -10.82 -33.05
N SER A 7 -48.77 -9.53 -33.16
CA SER A 7 -47.81 -8.56 -33.71
C SER A 7 -46.77 -8.13 -32.66
N ILE A 8 -45.51 -8.47 -32.88
CA ILE A 8 -44.40 -8.00 -32.02
C ILE A 8 -43.88 -6.68 -32.61
N ALA A 9 -44.10 -5.59 -31.90
CA ALA A 9 -43.53 -4.28 -32.21
C ALA A 9 -42.10 -4.20 -31.65
N LEU A 10 -41.11 -4.14 -32.51
CA LEU A 10 -39.72 -3.86 -32.19
C LEU A 10 -39.55 -2.33 -32.02
N PHE A 11 -39.36 -1.88 -30.81
CA PHE A 11 -38.91 -0.50 -30.54
C PHE A 11 -37.38 -0.45 -30.63
N THR A 12 -36.87 -0.04 -31.78
CA THR A 12 -35.46 0.40 -31.91
C THR A 12 -35.34 1.81 -31.38
N SER A 13 -34.91 1.95 -30.13
CA SER A 13 -34.52 3.24 -29.54
C SER A 13 -33.05 3.51 -29.87
N CYS A 14 -32.79 4.22 -30.96
CA CYS A 14 -31.51 4.83 -31.22
C CYS A 14 -31.37 6.08 -30.33
N SER A 15 -30.69 5.96 -29.19
CA SER A 15 -30.19 7.10 -28.44
C SER A 15 -28.90 7.57 -29.10
N ALA A 16 -28.98 8.69 -29.83
CA ALA A 16 -27.80 9.41 -30.29
C ALA A 16 -27.12 10.03 -29.07
N THR A 17 -26.05 9.42 -28.58
CA THR A 17 -25.12 10.04 -27.63
C THR A 17 -24.35 11.12 -28.38
N THR A 18 -24.74 12.37 -28.22
CA THR A 18 -23.93 13.52 -28.56
C THR A 18 -22.73 13.53 -27.63
N PHE A 19 -21.56 13.14 -28.12
CA PHE A 19 -20.29 13.40 -27.46
C PHE A 19 -20.05 14.92 -27.51
N ASP A 20 -20.29 15.58 -26.39
CA ASP A 20 -19.84 16.94 -26.18
C ASP A 20 -18.30 16.89 -26.09
N SER A 21 -17.64 17.33 -27.17
CA SER A 21 -16.19 17.46 -27.21
C SER A 21 -15.78 18.67 -26.38
N THR A 22 -15.98 18.59 -25.08
CA THR A 22 -15.33 19.50 -24.15
C THR A 22 -13.84 19.20 -24.24
N ILE A 23 -13.09 20.16 -24.77
CA ILE A 23 -11.64 20.13 -24.85
C ILE A 23 -11.11 19.91 -23.42
N THR A 24 -10.80 18.67 -23.10
CA THR A 24 -10.06 18.35 -21.88
C THR A 24 -8.66 18.90 -22.09
N THR A 25 -8.35 20.02 -21.44
CA THR A 25 -6.98 20.45 -21.25
C THR A 25 -6.17 19.22 -20.83
N PRO A 26 -5.02 18.94 -21.47
CA PRO A 26 -4.19 17.84 -21.03
C PRO A 26 -3.85 18.07 -19.57
N MET A 27 -4.38 17.22 -18.66
CA MET A 27 -3.91 17.17 -17.29
C MET A 27 -2.41 16.88 -17.39
N THR A 28 -1.61 17.88 -17.09
CA THR A 28 -0.19 17.68 -16.79
C THR A 28 -0.16 16.55 -15.77
N PRO A 29 0.55 15.44 -16.03
CA PRO A 29 0.66 14.40 -15.03
C PRO A 29 1.19 15.08 -13.76
N GLU A 30 0.40 15.03 -12.70
CA GLU A 30 0.80 15.51 -11.39
C GLU A 30 2.12 14.81 -11.09
N GLN A 31 3.18 15.59 -11.14
CA GLN A 31 4.53 15.13 -10.93
C GLN A 31 4.59 14.72 -9.46
N THR A 32 4.35 13.44 -9.20
CA THR A 32 4.50 12.86 -7.87
C THR A 32 5.94 13.11 -7.46
N VAL A 33 6.15 14.17 -6.66
CA VAL A 33 7.46 14.44 -6.06
C VAL A 33 7.78 13.21 -5.23
N PRO A 34 8.88 12.49 -5.53
CA PRO A 34 9.26 11.33 -4.73
C PRO A 34 9.37 11.79 -3.28
N ALA A 35 8.76 11.04 -2.36
CA ALA A 35 8.93 11.32 -0.95
C ALA A 35 10.42 11.36 -0.63
N PRO A 36 10.90 12.34 0.17
CA PRO A 36 12.32 12.45 0.48
C PRO A 36 12.80 11.13 1.09
N THR A 37 13.87 10.57 0.53
CA THR A 37 14.48 9.35 1.05
C THR A 37 14.95 9.61 2.49
N PRO A 38 14.52 8.81 3.47
CA PRO A 38 14.97 8.97 4.85
C PRO A 38 16.50 8.86 4.92
N THR A 39 17.13 9.76 5.68
CA THR A 39 18.57 9.78 5.88
C THR A 39 18.88 9.64 7.36
N GLY A 40 19.85 8.80 7.71
CA GLY A 40 20.23 8.54 9.10
C GLY A 40 21.08 7.28 9.23
N THR A 41 21.49 6.99 10.43
CA THR A 41 22.23 5.75 10.77
C THR A 41 21.26 4.57 10.93
N LEU A 42 21.77 3.33 10.87
CA LEU A 42 20.99 2.12 11.15
C LEU A 42 20.26 2.22 12.50
N ASN A 43 20.96 2.72 13.55
CA ASN A 43 20.41 2.84 14.89
C ASN A 43 19.25 3.85 14.98
N GLU A 44 19.18 4.80 14.07
CA GLU A 44 18.10 5.81 14.02
C GLU A 44 16.95 5.33 13.13
N LEU A 45 17.24 4.73 11.97
CA LEU A 45 16.22 4.39 10.99
C LEU A 45 15.50 3.07 11.31
N MET A 46 16.17 2.08 11.91
CA MET A 46 15.52 0.81 12.27
C MET A 46 14.38 0.97 13.28
N PRO A 47 14.50 1.75 14.36
CA PRO A 47 13.36 2.03 15.24
C PRO A 47 12.23 2.80 14.54
N GLN A 48 12.56 3.71 13.62
CA GLN A 48 11.55 4.42 12.82
C GLN A 48 10.77 3.45 11.93
N LEU A 49 11.46 2.52 11.24
CA LEU A 49 10.83 1.46 10.45
C LEU A 49 9.81 0.67 11.29
N VAL A 50 10.21 0.21 12.48
CA VAL A 50 9.32 -0.53 13.40
C VAL A 50 8.13 0.33 13.83
N SER A 51 8.34 1.62 14.11
CA SER A 51 7.27 2.56 14.49
C SER A 51 6.22 2.68 13.39
N VAL A 52 6.64 2.86 12.14
CA VAL A 52 5.72 2.95 10.99
C VAL A 52 5.00 1.62 10.76
N MET A 53 5.71 0.49 10.84
CA MET A 53 5.09 -0.84 10.75
C MET A 53 4.02 -1.07 11.82
N THR A 54 4.25 -0.61 13.05
CA THR A 54 3.30 -0.75 14.17
C THR A 54 1.99 0.01 13.91
N THR A 55 2.04 1.13 13.17
CA THR A 55 0.83 1.89 12.85
C THR A 55 0.07 1.34 11.64
N LEU A 56 0.72 0.54 10.78
CA LEU A 56 0.16 0.06 9.52
C LEU A 56 -1.17 -0.69 9.69
N SER A 57 -1.27 -1.58 10.67
CA SER A 57 -2.50 -2.37 10.91
C SER A 57 -3.74 -1.49 11.15
N SER A 58 -3.53 -0.30 11.70
CA SER A 58 -4.61 0.65 11.95
C SER A 58 -5.19 1.27 10.66
N TYR A 59 -4.49 1.16 9.54
CA TYR A 59 -4.95 1.62 8.22
C TYR A 59 -5.57 0.50 7.38
N ILE A 60 -5.45 -0.75 7.81
CA ILE A 60 -5.99 -1.92 7.12
C ILE A 60 -7.35 -2.30 7.71
N GLY A 61 -8.36 -2.56 6.86
CA GLY A 61 -9.68 -3.05 7.28
C GLY A 61 -10.82 -2.04 7.06
N PRO A 62 -12.07 -2.54 7.10
CA PRO A 62 -13.24 -1.81 6.57
C PRO A 62 -13.73 -0.64 7.43
N ASN A 63 -13.35 -0.52 8.69
CA ASN A 63 -13.96 0.42 9.62
C ASN A 63 -12.97 1.17 10.52
N LYS A 64 -11.83 1.56 9.98
CA LYS A 64 -10.87 2.35 10.76
C LYS A 64 -11.21 3.82 10.63
N SER A 65 -11.89 4.37 11.64
CA SER A 65 -12.36 5.76 11.70
C SER A 65 -11.28 6.75 11.24
N GLY A 66 -11.57 7.47 10.16
CA GLY A 66 -10.73 8.55 9.64
C GLY A 66 -9.49 8.12 8.85
N LYS A 67 -9.30 6.82 8.59
CA LYS A 67 -8.15 6.31 7.83
C LYS A 67 -8.59 5.82 6.46
N THR A 68 -8.10 6.48 5.42
CA THR A 68 -8.48 6.22 4.02
C THR A 68 -7.67 5.08 3.41
N GLN A 69 -8.16 4.56 2.28
CA GLN A 69 -7.43 3.59 1.45
C GLN A 69 -6.04 4.12 1.03
N SER A 70 -5.91 5.42 0.75
CA SER A 70 -4.62 6.06 0.46
C SER A 70 -3.66 5.97 1.64
N GLY A 71 -4.13 6.14 2.85
CA GLY A 71 -3.28 6.10 4.05
C GLY A 71 -2.53 4.78 4.24
N LYS A 72 -3.12 3.62 3.88
CA LYS A 72 -2.39 2.34 3.96
C LYS A 72 -1.27 2.23 2.92
N THR A 73 -1.49 2.80 1.73
CA THR A 73 -0.47 2.84 0.68
C THR A 73 0.67 3.78 1.09
N GLU A 74 0.34 4.97 1.59
CA GLU A 74 1.33 5.93 2.10
C GLU A 74 2.17 5.35 3.24
N GLN A 75 1.56 4.59 4.16
CA GLN A 75 2.31 3.90 5.23
C GLN A 75 3.23 2.82 4.67
N LEU A 76 2.77 2.05 3.68
CA LEU A 76 3.60 1.03 3.03
C LEU A 76 4.76 1.67 2.26
N ASP A 77 4.52 2.77 1.56
CA ASP A 77 5.55 3.51 0.83
C ASP A 77 6.63 4.05 1.78
N LEU A 78 6.22 4.53 2.96
CA LEU A 78 7.17 4.97 4.00
C LEU A 78 7.97 3.80 4.56
N ILE A 79 7.36 2.63 4.79
CA ILE A 79 8.07 1.40 5.19
C ILE A 79 9.11 1.03 4.13
N ASN A 80 8.74 1.03 2.84
CA ASN A 80 9.64 0.71 1.74
C ASN A 80 10.78 1.73 1.61
N ALA A 81 10.50 3.01 1.80
CA ALA A 81 11.53 4.06 1.76
C ALA A 81 12.54 3.90 2.91
N LEU A 82 12.08 3.63 4.13
CA LEU A 82 12.94 3.36 5.28
C LEU A 82 13.76 2.08 5.07
N TRP A 83 13.14 1.02 4.57
CA TRP A 83 13.83 -0.23 4.25
C TRP A 83 14.94 -0.01 3.22
N SER A 84 14.64 0.65 2.10
CA SER A 84 15.62 0.94 1.06
C SER A 84 16.80 1.80 1.55
N ALA A 85 16.57 2.65 2.55
CA ALA A 85 17.62 3.48 3.15
C ALA A 85 18.60 2.68 4.03
N ILE A 86 18.16 1.56 4.62
CA ILE A 86 18.98 0.78 5.56
C ILE A 86 19.47 -0.56 5.00
N GLU A 87 18.81 -1.10 3.97
CA GLU A 87 19.02 -2.47 3.48
C GLU A 87 20.48 -2.76 3.14
N THR A 88 21.10 -1.88 2.36
CA THR A 88 22.49 -2.08 1.89
C THR A 88 23.48 -2.12 3.05
N ASP A 89 23.39 -1.16 3.97
CA ASP A 89 24.28 -1.08 5.13
C ASP A 89 24.04 -2.23 6.09
N LEU A 90 22.78 -2.65 6.23
CA LEU A 90 22.41 -3.76 7.09
C LEU A 90 22.88 -5.11 6.52
N ILE A 91 22.82 -5.33 5.21
CA ILE A 91 23.36 -6.52 4.54
C ILE A 91 24.86 -6.64 4.80
N ILE A 92 25.59 -5.53 4.77
CA ILE A 92 27.02 -5.51 5.02
C ILE A 92 27.35 -5.77 6.50
N THR A 93 26.56 -5.19 7.41
CA THR A 93 26.82 -5.23 8.86
C THR A 93 26.32 -6.52 9.50
N ASP A 94 25.11 -6.94 9.16
CA ASP A 94 24.44 -8.14 9.71
C ASP A 94 23.44 -8.72 8.70
N PRO A 95 23.89 -9.61 7.80
CA PRO A 95 23.06 -10.21 6.77
C PRO A 95 21.84 -10.96 7.32
N SER A 96 21.95 -11.57 8.50
CA SER A 96 20.85 -12.34 9.10
C SER A 96 19.72 -11.44 9.61
N THR A 97 20.10 -10.29 10.16
CA THR A 97 19.14 -9.24 10.55
C THR A 97 18.49 -8.63 9.31
N ALA A 98 19.25 -8.38 8.25
CA ALA A 98 18.72 -7.87 6.98
C ALA A 98 17.67 -8.83 6.39
N GLU A 99 17.98 -10.12 6.30
CA GLU A 99 17.03 -11.13 5.80
C GLU A 99 15.75 -11.20 6.64
N SER A 100 15.90 -11.15 7.95
CA SER A 100 14.76 -11.20 8.86
C SER A 100 13.84 -9.99 8.74
N LEU A 101 14.42 -8.77 8.67
CA LEU A 101 13.65 -7.53 8.48
C LEU A 101 13.03 -7.46 7.09
N GLY A 102 13.74 -7.84 6.03
CA GLY A 102 13.21 -7.88 4.67
C GLY A 102 11.95 -8.73 4.58
N ARG A 103 11.94 -9.92 5.21
CA ARG A 103 10.74 -10.76 5.30
C ARG A 103 9.57 -10.09 6.02
N MET A 104 9.84 -9.24 7.03
CA MET A 104 8.77 -8.50 7.73
C MET A 104 8.24 -7.35 6.89
N VAL A 105 9.08 -6.69 6.10
CA VAL A 105 8.65 -5.69 5.10
C VAL A 105 7.77 -6.34 4.05
N ASP A 106 8.15 -7.49 3.49
CA ASP A 106 7.35 -8.25 2.54
C ASP A 106 6.00 -8.67 3.14
N LEU A 107 5.98 -9.14 4.39
CA LEU A 107 4.75 -9.50 5.08
C LEU A 107 3.82 -8.29 5.26
N SER A 108 4.38 -7.09 5.46
CA SER A 108 3.61 -5.83 5.52
C SER A 108 2.95 -5.52 4.18
N ALA A 109 3.64 -5.71 3.06
CA ALA A 109 3.10 -5.54 1.72
C ALA A 109 1.96 -6.53 1.43
N ILE A 110 2.15 -7.80 1.81
CA ILE A 110 1.13 -8.85 1.71
C ILE A 110 -0.10 -8.48 2.57
N ALA A 111 0.11 -7.99 3.79
CA ALA A 111 -0.98 -7.59 4.68
C ALA A 111 -1.84 -6.47 4.09
N VAL A 112 -1.21 -5.49 3.43
CA VAL A 112 -1.91 -4.39 2.73
C VAL A 112 -2.72 -4.94 1.55
N THR A 113 -2.09 -5.76 0.70
CA THR A 113 -2.72 -6.32 -0.50
C THR A 113 -3.90 -7.25 -0.15
N ALA A 114 -3.70 -8.12 0.85
CA ALA A 114 -4.71 -9.07 1.30
C ALA A 114 -5.74 -8.46 2.27
N ASN A 115 -5.59 -7.18 2.63
CA ASN A 115 -6.42 -6.47 3.61
C ASN A 115 -6.49 -7.18 4.98
N ARG A 116 -5.33 -7.64 5.50
CA ARG A 116 -5.20 -8.46 6.71
C ARG A 116 -4.43 -7.73 7.81
N PRO A 117 -5.11 -6.98 8.70
CA PRO A 117 -4.45 -6.20 9.76
C PRO A 117 -3.62 -7.06 10.72
N ALA A 118 -4.07 -8.29 11.01
CA ALA A 118 -3.34 -9.20 11.90
C ALA A 118 -1.95 -9.61 11.37
N ASP A 119 -1.77 -9.67 10.05
CA ASP A 119 -0.47 -9.96 9.45
C ASP A 119 0.46 -8.74 9.56
N ALA A 120 -0.07 -7.52 9.45
CA ALA A 120 0.67 -6.29 9.69
C ALA A 120 1.14 -6.19 11.17
N ASP A 121 0.26 -6.49 12.13
CA ASP A 121 0.63 -6.52 13.55
C ASP A 121 1.71 -7.58 13.84
N LYS A 122 1.61 -8.73 13.20
CA LYS A 122 2.61 -9.80 13.30
C LYS A 122 3.96 -9.35 12.75
N ALA A 123 3.97 -8.74 11.56
CA ALA A 123 5.19 -8.21 10.94
C ALA A 123 5.86 -7.17 11.84
N ALA A 124 5.11 -6.19 12.35
CA ALA A 124 5.62 -5.17 13.25
C ALA A 124 6.21 -5.74 14.54
N LYS A 125 5.52 -6.71 15.15
CA LYS A 125 5.98 -7.35 16.39
C LYS A 125 7.32 -8.08 16.19
N PHE A 126 7.44 -8.85 15.11
CA PHE A 126 8.69 -9.58 14.82
C PHE A 126 9.81 -8.61 14.41
N ALA A 127 9.52 -7.58 13.60
CA ALA A 127 10.50 -6.53 13.27
C ALA A 127 11.03 -5.86 14.54
N GLY A 128 10.16 -5.53 15.49
CA GLY A 128 10.56 -4.95 16.79
C GLY A 128 11.50 -5.86 17.59
N GLN A 129 11.26 -7.17 17.60
CA GLN A 129 12.14 -8.14 18.26
C GLN A 129 13.53 -8.20 17.59
N VAL A 130 13.56 -8.23 16.26
CA VAL A 130 14.80 -8.26 15.46
C VAL A 130 15.63 -7.00 15.69
N VAL A 131 14.97 -5.82 15.64
CA VAL A 131 15.65 -4.53 15.87
C VAL A 131 16.16 -4.42 17.30
N THR A 132 15.36 -4.82 18.29
CA THR A 132 15.79 -4.84 19.69
C THR A 132 17.02 -5.74 19.88
N TYR A 133 17.05 -6.90 19.25
CA TYR A 133 18.21 -7.79 19.31
C TYR A 133 19.45 -7.18 18.65
N PHE A 134 19.30 -6.55 17.49
CA PHE A 134 20.40 -5.88 16.78
C PHE A 134 21.01 -4.75 17.60
N LEU A 135 20.18 -3.91 18.22
CA LEU A 135 20.63 -2.74 18.98
C LEU A 135 21.29 -3.10 20.32
N ASN A 136 21.10 -4.32 20.82
CA ASN A 136 21.66 -4.80 22.10
C ASN A 136 22.88 -5.74 21.93
N LYS A 137 23.38 -5.90 20.71
CA LYS A 137 24.66 -6.61 20.42
C LYS A 137 25.86 -5.77 20.84
#